data_fb8f372d9b6dfaf95c748380ef31d550
#
_entry.id   fb8f372d9b6dfaf95c748380ef31d550
#
_cell.length_a   1.000
_cell.length_b   1.000
_cell.length_c   1.000
_cell.angle_alpha   90.00
_cell.angle_beta   90.00
_cell.angle_gamma   90.00
#
_symmetry.space_group_name_H-M   'P 1'
#
loop_
_entity.id
_entity.type
_entity.pdbx_description
1 polymer ?
#
loop_
_entity_poly.entity_id
_entity_poly.type
_entity_poly.pdbx_seq_one_letter_code
_entity_poly.pdbx_strand_id
1 'polypeptide(L)'
;LTQAERSFRISNIAPEHFDRVMRIFRNIIVVDIQDIYTQPKIKFSRDVYAAPQMIMTIQAPDEKEFADFVEKNKQVIIDFFVKSEINRQINLLKEKHNDAISAKVGSMFDCDVWIPQELSNYKVGKDFLWASTNRASADMNFVIYSYPYTDRNTFTKEFFVHKRDSVMKANIPGEREGMYMATDSMFVDVKNIMVKGEYAQEARGLWEMEGDMMGGPFVSHARVDRANGRVIVAEAFIYSPDKMKRNLMRQMEASLYTLRLPNETLLDEVVVNADIPEEKVDSTAKAE
;
A
#
# COMPACT_ATOMS: atom_id res chain seq x y z
N LEU A 1 0.76 -4.20 -8.79
CA LEU A 1 1.54 -5.44 -8.84
C LEU A 1 2.09 -5.64 -10.25
N THR A 2 3.33 -6.08 -10.35
CA THR A 2 3.97 -6.46 -11.61
C THR A 2 3.34 -7.70 -12.25
N GLN A 3 2.66 -8.53 -11.46
CA GLN A 3 1.78 -9.58 -11.98
C GLN A 3 0.43 -8.98 -12.36
N ALA A 4 -0.11 -9.39 -13.51
CA ALA A 4 -1.37 -8.90 -14.06
C ALA A 4 -2.58 -9.34 -13.20
N GLU A 5 -2.81 -8.63 -12.11
CA GLU A 5 -4.01 -8.79 -11.28
C GLU A 5 -4.90 -7.56 -11.40
N ARG A 6 -6.21 -7.78 -11.49
CA ARG A 6 -7.18 -6.68 -11.49
C ARG A 6 -7.12 -5.92 -10.16
N SER A 7 -7.05 -4.60 -10.19
CA SER A 7 -7.05 -3.77 -8.98
C SER A 7 -8.32 -3.95 -8.16
N PHE A 8 -9.47 -4.09 -8.81
CA PHE A 8 -10.77 -4.32 -8.18
C PHE A 8 -11.62 -5.31 -8.95
N ARG A 9 -12.58 -5.92 -8.27
CA ARG A 9 -13.72 -6.58 -8.89
C ARG A 9 -14.86 -5.57 -8.96
N ILE A 10 -15.32 -5.26 -10.16
CA ILE A 10 -16.42 -4.32 -10.41
C ILE A 10 -17.69 -5.12 -10.66
N SER A 11 -18.78 -4.70 -10.06
CA SER A 11 -20.15 -5.18 -10.34
C SER A 11 -21.00 -3.98 -10.69
N ASN A 12 -21.68 -4.03 -11.82
CA ASN A 12 -22.65 -3.01 -12.23
C ASN A 12 -24.01 -3.37 -11.68
N ILE A 13 -24.70 -2.39 -11.15
CA ILE A 13 -26.01 -2.53 -10.52
C ILE A 13 -26.91 -1.42 -11.09
N ALA A 14 -28.06 -1.80 -11.65
CA ALA A 14 -29.03 -0.82 -12.10
C ALA A 14 -29.68 -0.11 -10.88
N PRO A 15 -30.09 1.17 -11.03
CA PRO A 15 -30.61 1.96 -9.91
C PRO A 15 -31.76 1.29 -9.14
N GLU A 16 -32.67 0.59 -9.84
CA GLU A 16 -33.79 -0.15 -9.26
C GLU A 16 -33.38 -1.32 -8.38
N HIS A 17 -32.13 -1.81 -8.52
CA HIS A 17 -31.56 -2.89 -7.72
C HIS A 17 -30.58 -2.39 -6.65
N PHE A 18 -30.43 -1.08 -6.50
CA PHE A 18 -29.57 -0.49 -5.46
C PHE A 18 -30.30 -0.48 -4.12
N ASP A 19 -30.53 -1.68 -3.60
CA ASP A 19 -31.26 -1.97 -2.37
C ASP A 19 -30.37 -1.86 -1.11
N ARG A 20 -30.97 -2.20 0.03
CA ARG A 20 -30.30 -2.18 1.34
C ARG A 20 -29.02 -3.05 1.37
N VAL A 21 -28.98 -4.17 0.64
CA VAL A 21 -27.81 -5.07 0.62
C VAL A 21 -26.68 -4.45 -0.21
N MET A 22 -27.02 -3.80 -1.32
CA MET A 22 -26.03 -3.15 -2.18
C MET A 22 -25.45 -1.88 -1.55
N ARG A 23 -26.25 -1.17 -0.76
CA ARG A 23 -25.81 0.06 -0.07
C ARG A 23 -24.72 -0.15 0.97
N ILE A 24 -24.55 -1.37 1.52
CA ILE A 24 -23.50 -1.64 2.51
C ILE A 24 -22.13 -1.97 1.91
N PHE A 25 -21.96 -1.95 0.58
CA PHE A 25 -20.64 -2.10 -0.03
C PHE A 25 -19.72 -0.96 0.37
N ARG A 26 -18.46 -1.28 0.65
CA ARG A 26 -17.47 -0.31 1.14
C ARG A 26 -17.07 0.73 0.10
N ASN A 27 -17.00 0.33 -1.16
CA ASN A 27 -16.59 1.19 -2.26
C ASN A 27 -17.68 1.20 -3.32
N ILE A 28 -18.26 2.37 -3.56
CA ILE A 28 -19.36 2.57 -4.49
C ILE A 28 -18.98 3.69 -5.46
N ILE A 29 -19.23 3.47 -6.75
CA ILE A 29 -19.22 4.51 -7.77
C ILE A 29 -20.67 4.74 -8.20
N VAL A 30 -21.14 5.96 -8.02
CA VAL A 30 -22.42 6.42 -8.53
C VAL A 30 -22.19 7.15 -9.83
N VAL A 31 -22.85 6.71 -10.90
CA VAL A 31 -22.85 7.38 -12.20
C VAL A 31 -24.08 8.24 -12.28
N ASP A 32 -23.90 9.56 -12.41
CA ASP A 32 -24.97 10.56 -12.40
C ASP A 32 -24.86 11.40 -13.68
N ILE A 33 -25.60 10.98 -14.72
CA ILE A 33 -25.59 11.63 -16.04
C ILE A 33 -26.90 12.40 -16.20
N GLN A 34 -26.77 13.73 -16.30
CA GLN A 34 -27.91 14.64 -16.46
C GLN A 34 -27.49 15.85 -17.31
N ASP A 35 -28.36 16.31 -18.20
CA ASP A 35 -28.14 17.47 -19.10
C ASP A 35 -28.02 18.82 -18.37
N ILE A 36 -28.34 18.85 -17.08
CA ILE A 36 -28.15 20.04 -16.24
C ILE A 36 -26.68 20.30 -15.87
N TYR A 37 -25.81 19.31 -16.06
CA TYR A 37 -24.38 19.49 -15.80
C TYR A 37 -23.70 20.14 -17.01
N THR A 38 -22.78 21.06 -16.75
CA THR A 38 -22.03 21.78 -17.79
C THR A 38 -20.68 21.14 -18.11
N GLN A 39 -20.19 20.30 -17.21
CA GLN A 39 -18.92 19.57 -17.35
C GLN A 39 -18.87 18.39 -16.38
N PRO A 40 -18.05 17.37 -16.67
CA PRO A 40 -17.86 16.26 -15.76
C PRO A 40 -17.20 16.68 -14.44
N LYS A 41 -17.65 16.09 -13.32
CA LYS A 41 -17.17 16.39 -11.97
C LYS A 41 -17.22 15.15 -11.09
N ILE A 42 -16.23 15.01 -10.18
CA ILE A 42 -16.24 13.99 -9.13
C ILE A 42 -16.65 14.62 -7.79
N LYS A 43 -17.51 13.91 -7.07
CA LYS A 43 -17.85 14.20 -5.65
C LYS A 43 -17.55 12.98 -4.81
N PHE A 44 -17.19 13.21 -3.55
CA PHE A 44 -16.91 12.15 -2.58
C PHE A 44 -17.84 12.27 -1.38
N SER A 45 -18.23 11.10 -0.86
CA SER A 45 -18.96 11.01 0.40
C SER A 45 -18.42 9.83 1.20
N ARG A 46 -18.41 9.97 2.53
CA ARG A 46 -17.95 8.91 3.45
C ARG A 46 -19.12 8.47 4.31
N ASP A 47 -19.18 7.17 4.62
CA ASP A 47 -20.02 6.57 5.67
C ASP A 47 -21.52 6.93 5.54
N VAL A 48 -22.04 6.96 4.31
CA VAL A 48 -23.43 7.36 4.03
C VAL A 48 -24.42 6.26 4.44
N TYR A 49 -24.14 5.00 4.08
CA TYR A 49 -25.03 3.86 4.34
C TYR A 49 -24.42 2.84 5.30
N ALA A 50 -23.08 2.83 5.42
CA ALA A 50 -22.33 1.92 6.27
C ALA A 50 -20.98 2.58 6.62
N ALA A 51 -20.32 2.12 7.68
CA ALA A 51 -18.99 2.55 8.05
C ALA A 51 -18.06 1.33 8.21
N PRO A 52 -16.84 1.36 7.65
CA PRO A 52 -16.28 2.39 6.77
C PRO A 52 -16.77 2.26 5.32
N GLN A 53 -17.14 3.37 4.70
CA GLN A 53 -17.62 3.40 3.31
C GLN A 53 -17.08 4.62 2.56
N MET A 54 -16.74 4.43 1.29
CA MET A 54 -16.37 5.49 0.36
C MET A 54 -17.28 5.46 -0.87
N ILE A 55 -17.93 6.57 -1.15
CA ILE A 55 -18.76 6.74 -2.35
C ILE A 55 -18.13 7.81 -3.22
N MET A 56 -17.89 7.48 -4.49
CA MET A 56 -17.50 8.42 -5.53
C MET A 56 -18.66 8.62 -6.47
N THR A 57 -19.19 9.84 -6.58
CA THR A 57 -20.19 10.20 -7.58
C THR A 57 -19.51 10.90 -8.73
N ILE A 58 -19.66 10.36 -9.95
CA ILE A 58 -19.16 10.97 -11.19
C ILE A 58 -20.36 11.55 -11.92
N GLN A 59 -20.42 12.87 -11.96
CA GLN A 59 -21.45 13.64 -12.65
C GLN A 59 -20.95 13.98 -14.08
N ALA A 60 -21.83 13.90 -15.07
CA ALA A 60 -21.53 14.29 -16.43
C ALA A 60 -22.78 14.74 -17.18
N PRO A 61 -22.65 15.64 -18.20
CA PRO A 61 -23.81 16.07 -18.99
C PRO A 61 -24.38 14.98 -19.89
N ASP A 62 -23.54 14.09 -20.41
CA ASP A 62 -23.92 12.98 -21.26
C ASP A 62 -22.95 11.78 -21.13
N GLU A 63 -23.30 10.67 -21.78
CA GLU A 63 -22.54 9.41 -21.75
C GLU A 63 -21.15 9.54 -22.38
N LYS A 64 -21.01 10.35 -23.43
CA LYS A 64 -19.75 10.55 -24.12
C LYS A 64 -18.76 11.28 -23.24
N GLU A 65 -19.16 12.41 -22.66
CA GLU A 65 -18.32 13.17 -21.75
C GLU A 65 -18.00 12.38 -20.48
N PHE A 66 -18.93 11.57 -19.98
CA PHE A 66 -18.64 10.63 -18.90
C PHE A 66 -17.54 9.63 -19.27
N ALA A 67 -17.64 8.99 -20.42
CA ALA A 67 -16.64 8.00 -20.87
C ALA A 67 -15.26 8.62 -21.07
N ASP A 68 -15.20 9.77 -21.76
CA ASP A 68 -13.95 10.51 -21.99
C ASP A 68 -13.31 10.95 -20.66
N PHE A 69 -14.11 11.42 -19.71
CA PHE A 69 -13.67 11.82 -18.39
C PHE A 69 -13.10 10.65 -17.57
N VAL A 70 -13.80 9.51 -17.55
CA VAL A 70 -13.34 8.31 -16.83
C VAL A 70 -12.05 7.77 -17.43
N GLU A 71 -11.94 7.72 -18.76
CA GLU A 71 -10.70 7.27 -19.42
C GLU A 71 -9.52 8.18 -19.09
N LYS A 72 -9.71 9.49 -19.12
CA LYS A 72 -8.70 10.48 -18.76
C LYS A 72 -8.26 10.39 -17.29
N ASN A 73 -9.18 10.08 -16.39
CA ASN A 73 -8.96 10.08 -14.94
C ASN A 73 -8.87 8.67 -14.33
N LYS A 74 -8.78 7.62 -15.13
CA LYS A 74 -8.81 6.22 -14.67
C LYS A 74 -7.80 5.92 -13.57
N GLN A 75 -6.58 6.43 -13.68
CA GLN A 75 -5.56 6.18 -12.68
C GLN A 75 -5.90 6.86 -11.35
N VAL A 76 -6.39 8.09 -11.39
CA VAL A 76 -6.84 8.85 -10.20
C VAL A 76 -7.97 8.11 -9.48
N ILE A 77 -8.95 7.59 -10.25
CA ILE A 77 -10.06 6.80 -9.71
C ILE A 77 -9.57 5.53 -9.03
N ILE A 78 -8.66 4.80 -9.69
CA ILE A 78 -8.07 3.57 -9.15
C ILE A 78 -7.30 3.88 -7.86
N ASP A 79 -6.43 4.89 -7.88
CA ASP A 79 -5.59 5.28 -6.75
C ASP A 79 -6.44 5.70 -5.56
N PHE A 80 -7.52 6.45 -5.78
CA PHE A 80 -8.45 6.83 -4.72
C PHE A 80 -8.98 5.61 -3.95
N PHE A 81 -9.49 4.60 -4.64
CA PHE A 81 -10.01 3.40 -3.96
C PHE A 81 -8.92 2.50 -3.40
N VAL A 82 -7.75 2.40 -4.05
CA VAL A 82 -6.60 1.69 -3.48
C VAL A 82 -6.20 2.30 -2.15
N LYS A 83 -6.11 3.61 -2.11
CA LYS A 83 -5.75 4.38 -0.93
C LYS A 83 -6.79 4.25 0.19
N SER A 84 -8.08 4.29 -0.17
CA SER A 84 -9.17 4.02 0.77
C SER A 84 -9.03 2.64 1.43
N GLU A 85 -8.70 1.60 0.65
CA GLU A 85 -8.48 0.26 1.21
C GLU A 85 -7.21 0.18 2.07
N ILE A 86 -6.14 0.89 1.73
CA ILE A 86 -4.94 0.99 2.56
C ILE A 86 -5.27 1.67 3.89
N ASN A 87 -5.96 2.80 3.88
CA ASN A 87 -6.40 3.50 5.11
C ASN A 87 -7.26 2.60 5.99
N ARG A 88 -8.15 1.82 5.41
CA ARG A 88 -8.92 0.83 6.16
C ARG A 88 -8.03 -0.22 6.83
N GLN A 89 -7.01 -0.71 6.14
CA GLN A 89 -6.05 -1.65 6.72
C GLN A 89 -5.22 -1.01 7.84
N ILE A 90 -4.83 0.26 7.70
CA ILE A 90 -4.13 1.00 8.75
C ILE A 90 -5.00 1.12 10.00
N ASN A 91 -6.30 1.41 9.85
CA ASN A 91 -7.21 1.47 11.00
C ASN A 91 -7.34 0.11 11.69
N LEU A 92 -7.39 -1.00 10.94
CA LEU A 92 -7.36 -2.34 11.53
C LEU A 92 -6.04 -2.61 12.28
N LEU A 93 -4.90 -2.18 11.74
CA LEU A 93 -3.60 -2.28 12.41
C LEU A 93 -3.54 -1.41 13.68
N LYS A 94 -4.17 -0.23 13.67
CA LYS A 94 -4.30 0.64 14.86
C LYS A 94 -5.04 -0.07 15.98
N GLU A 95 -6.12 -0.78 15.64
CA GLU A 95 -6.91 -1.55 16.61
C GLU A 95 -6.18 -2.80 17.10
N LYS A 96 -5.47 -3.48 16.19
CA LYS A 96 -4.82 -4.76 16.50
C LYS A 96 -3.61 -5.02 15.60
N HIS A 97 -2.43 -5.06 16.20
CA HIS A 97 -1.16 -5.41 15.58
C HIS A 97 -0.32 -6.32 16.47
N ASN A 98 0.84 -6.75 16.02
CA ASN A 98 1.74 -7.59 16.80
C ASN A 98 2.66 -6.72 17.66
N ASP A 99 2.25 -6.45 18.91
CA ASP A 99 3.00 -5.61 19.86
C ASP A 99 4.42 -6.11 20.10
N ALA A 100 4.60 -7.43 20.17
CA ALA A 100 5.90 -8.02 20.49
C ALA A 100 6.93 -7.76 19.38
N ILE A 101 6.54 -7.94 18.11
CA ILE A 101 7.41 -7.68 16.97
C ILE A 101 7.59 -6.18 16.77
N SER A 102 6.53 -5.38 16.94
CA SER A 102 6.62 -3.92 16.87
C SER A 102 7.59 -3.36 17.94
N ALA A 103 7.50 -3.84 19.18
CA ALA A 103 8.45 -3.48 20.23
C ALA A 103 9.88 -3.93 19.91
N LYS A 104 10.06 -5.11 19.29
CA LYS A 104 11.36 -5.57 18.84
C LYS A 104 11.96 -4.65 17.75
N VAL A 105 11.16 -4.21 16.79
CA VAL A 105 11.56 -3.21 15.79
C VAL A 105 11.96 -1.91 16.48
N GLY A 106 11.13 -1.41 17.42
CA GLY A 106 11.42 -0.21 18.18
C GLY A 106 12.77 -0.27 18.89
N SER A 107 13.07 -1.39 19.55
CA SER A 107 14.34 -1.59 20.26
C SER A 107 15.57 -1.65 19.35
N MET A 108 15.41 -2.06 18.09
CA MET A 108 16.51 -2.21 17.13
C MET A 108 16.73 -0.97 16.28
N PHE A 109 15.63 -0.30 15.89
CA PHE A 109 15.65 0.75 14.88
C PHE A 109 15.18 2.11 15.40
N ASP A 110 14.92 2.26 16.71
CA ASP A 110 14.43 3.51 17.28
C ASP A 110 13.30 4.12 16.44
N CYS A 111 12.35 3.28 16.04
CA CYS A 111 11.19 3.66 15.23
C CYS A 111 9.99 2.78 15.58
N ASP A 112 8.79 3.23 15.26
CA ASP A 112 7.57 2.46 15.46
C ASP A 112 6.98 2.00 14.12
N VAL A 113 6.38 0.82 14.10
CA VAL A 113 5.62 0.31 12.96
C VAL A 113 4.58 -0.69 13.44
N TRP A 114 3.38 -0.65 12.87
CA TRP A 114 2.35 -1.64 13.16
C TRP A 114 2.44 -2.80 12.19
N ILE A 115 2.71 -3.98 12.72
CA ILE A 115 2.88 -5.22 11.96
C ILE A 115 1.64 -6.10 12.16
N PRO A 116 1.06 -6.70 11.10
CA PRO A 116 -0.10 -7.57 11.25
C PRO A 116 0.14 -8.68 12.28
N GLN A 117 -0.90 -8.97 13.08
CA GLN A 117 -0.80 -9.95 14.17
C GLN A 117 -0.51 -11.38 13.65
N GLU A 118 -0.87 -11.67 12.41
CA GLU A 118 -0.65 -12.95 11.78
C GLU A 118 0.83 -13.27 11.54
N LEU A 119 1.70 -12.25 11.47
CA LEU A 119 3.15 -12.44 11.41
C LEU A 119 3.67 -12.78 12.80
N SER A 120 3.72 -14.06 13.11
CA SER A 120 4.06 -14.57 14.45
C SER A 120 5.52 -15.05 14.58
N ASN A 121 6.21 -15.22 13.45
CA ASN A 121 7.59 -15.64 13.42
C ASN A 121 8.49 -14.48 13.01
N TYR A 122 9.67 -14.38 13.61
CA TYR A 122 10.66 -13.39 13.15
C TYR A 122 12.09 -13.89 13.30
N LYS A 123 12.97 -13.35 12.47
CA LYS A 123 14.42 -13.55 12.49
C LYS A 123 15.11 -12.18 12.56
N VAL A 124 16.17 -12.10 13.36
CA VAL A 124 16.97 -10.90 13.53
C VAL A 124 18.35 -11.11 12.91
N GLY A 125 18.83 -10.12 12.17
CA GLY A 125 20.19 -10.01 11.65
C GLY A 125 20.85 -8.71 12.10
N LYS A 126 22.03 -8.41 11.56
CA LYS A 126 22.68 -7.12 11.78
C LYS A 126 21.91 -6.04 11.03
N ASP A 127 21.40 -5.05 11.75
CA ASP A 127 20.58 -3.96 11.18
C ASP A 127 19.41 -4.47 10.30
N PHE A 128 18.84 -5.64 10.68
CA PHE A 128 17.85 -6.36 9.89
C PHE A 128 16.88 -7.13 10.79
N LEU A 129 15.58 -7.08 10.46
CA LEU A 129 14.53 -7.94 11.02
C LEU A 129 13.60 -8.40 9.91
N TRP A 130 13.27 -9.68 9.91
CA TRP A 130 12.30 -10.30 9.02
C TRP A 130 11.22 -10.98 9.85
N ALA A 131 9.96 -10.60 9.64
CA ALA A 131 8.78 -11.23 10.23
C ALA A 131 7.93 -11.89 9.15
N SER A 132 7.33 -13.05 9.46
CA SER A 132 6.54 -13.81 8.49
C SER A 132 5.37 -14.55 9.14
N THR A 133 4.40 -14.93 8.30
CA THR A 133 3.36 -15.90 8.69
C THR A 133 3.86 -17.33 8.64
N ASN A 134 4.98 -17.59 7.97
CA ASN A 134 5.60 -18.89 7.78
C ASN A 134 4.60 -19.96 7.27
N ARG A 135 3.86 -19.62 6.22
CA ARG A 135 2.85 -20.49 5.61
C ARG A 135 3.35 -21.03 4.27
N ALA A 136 3.03 -22.29 3.96
CA ALA A 136 3.38 -22.90 2.68
C ALA A 136 2.69 -22.21 1.48
N SER A 137 1.56 -21.55 1.70
CA SER A 137 0.89 -20.71 0.70
C SER A 137 0.26 -19.51 1.37
N ALA A 138 0.12 -18.40 0.63
CA ALA A 138 -0.33 -17.13 1.14
C ALA A 138 0.56 -16.60 2.29
N ASP A 139 1.87 -16.80 2.13
CA ASP A 139 2.85 -16.33 3.10
C ASP A 139 3.06 -14.82 2.94
N MET A 140 2.85 -14.12 4.06
CA MET A 140 3.04 -12.67 4.18
C MET A 140 4.33 -12.42 4.93
N ASN A 141 5.13 -11.50 4.41
CA ASN A 141 6.44 -11.20 4.95
C ASN A 141 6.63 -9.69 5.10
N PHE A 142 7.22 -9.29 6.21
CA PHE A 142 7.64 -7.92 6.50
C PHE A 142 9.13 -7.93 6.81
N VAL A 143 9.87 -7.03 6.19
CA VAL A 143 11.29 -6.81 6.44
C VAL A 143 11.52 -5.36 6.80
N ILE A 144 12.37 -5.11 7.77
CA ILE A 144 12.92 -3.80 8.05
C ILE A 144 14.44 -3.90 8.20
N TYR A 145 15.15 -2.96 7.57
CA TYR A 145 16.60 -2.87 7.67
C TYR A 145 17.07 -1.42 7.57
N SER A 146 18.29 -1.17 7.99
CA SER A 146 18.87 0.15 7.90
C SER A 146 20.32 0.11 7.42
N TYR A 147 20.76 1.25 6.87
CA TYR A 147 22.15 1.48 6.45
C TYR A 147 22.46 2.98 6.52
N PRO A 148 23.75 3.37 6.66
CA PRO A 148 24.14 4.77 6.71
C PRO A 148 23.63 5.56 5.50
N TYR A 149 23.07 6.75 5.74
CA TYR A 149 22.73 7.68 4.68
C TYR A 149 23.99 8.48 4.27
N THR A 150 24.36 8.45 3.02
CA THR A 150 25.52 9.15 2.49
C THR A 150 25.13 10.36 1.65
N ASP A 151 24.31 10.14 0.64
CA ASP A 151 23.89 11.17 -0.30
C ASP A 151 22.61 10.78 -1.06
N ARG A 152 22.17 11.64 -1.99
CA ARG A 152 20.92 11.44 -2.74
C ARG A 152 20.97 10.27 -3.75
N ASN A 153 22.15 9.79 -4.13
CA ASN A 153 22.27 8.64 -5.04
C ASN A 153 21.72 7.35 -4.39
N THR A 154 21.60 7.34 -3.07
CA THR A 154 20.89 6.31 -2.30
C THR A 154 19.47 6.04 -2.81
N PHE A 155 18.82 7.02 -3.44
CA PHE A 155 17.46 6.94 -3.95
C PHE A 155 17.39 6.73 -5.47
N THR A 156 18.43 6.17 -6.10
CA THR A 156 18.37 5.67 -7.48
C THR A 156 17.88 4.22 -7.51
N LYS A 157 17.31 3.80 -8.64
CA LYS A 157 16.88 2.40 -8.85
C LYS A 157 18.04 1.43 -8.71
N GLU A 158 19.17 1.76 -9.32
CA GLU A 158 20.38 0.94 -9.32
C GLU A 158 20.90 0.73 -7.90
N PHE A 159 20.98 1.80 -7.10
CA PHE A 159 21.38 1.69 -5.70
C PHE A 159 20.42 0.85 -4.90
N PHE A 160 19.10 1.08 -5.06
CA PHE A 160 18.06 0.32 -4.37
C PHE A 160 18.21 -1.19 -4.64
N VAL A 161 18.27 -1.60 -5.90
CA VAL A 161 18.38 -3.03 -6.28
C VAL A 161 19.65 -3.62 -5.68
N HIS A 162 20.81 -2.99 -5.89
CA HIS A 162 22.09 -3.48 -5.36
C HIS A 162 22.07 -3.60 -3.82
N LYS A 163 21.53 -2.59 -3.13
CA LYS A 163 21.45 -2.59 -1.67
C LYS A 163 20.51 -3.67 -1.15
N ARG A 164 19.31 -3.76 -1.74
CA ARG A 164 18.33 -4.77 -1.40
C ARG A 164 18.90 -6.17 -1.57
N ASP A 165 19.49 -6.48 -2.71
CA ASP A 165 20.06 -7.80 -3.00
C ASP A 165 21.19 -8.17 -2.01
N SER A 166 22.06 -7.21 -1.70
CA SER A 166 23.11 -7.40 -0.68
C SER A 166 22.52 -7.75 0.69
N VAL A 167 21.46 -7.06 1.12
CA VAL A 167 20.80 -7.30 2.42
C VAL A 167 20.06 -8.62 2.42
N MET A 168 19.27 -8.89 1.36
CA MET A 168 18.46 -10.11 1.27
C MET A 168 19.33 -11.35 1.17
N LYS A 169 20.40 -11.32 0.37
CA LYS A 169 21.39 -12.41 0.27
C LYS A 169 22.01 -12.77 1.61
N ALA A 170 22.31 -11.77 2.43
CA ALA A 170 22.90 -12.00 3.74
C ALA A 170 21.91 -12.56 4.79
N ASN A 171 20.61 -12.30 4.63
CA ASN A 171 19.63 -12.55 5.68
C ASN A 171 18.51 -13.55 5.32
N ILE A 172 18.20 -13.71 4.05
CA ILE A 172 17.13 -14.61 3.55
C ILE A 172 17.75 -15.65 2.60
N PRO A 173 18.42 -16.68 3.16
CA PRO A 173 18.94 -17.80 2.37
C PRO A 173 17.79 -18.70 1.91
N GLY A 174 17.97 -19.41 0.80
CA GLY A 174 17.11 -20.51 0.40
C GLY A 174 17.40 -21.81 1.17
N GLU A 175 16.74 -22.89 0.76
CA GLU A 175 16.88 -24.19 1.43
C GLU A 175 18.25 -24.86 1.25
N ARG A 176 18.95 -24.57 0.16
CA ARG A 176 20.27 -25.15 -0.16
C ARG A 176 21.34 -24.09 -0.11
N GLU A 177 22.56 -24.52 0.11
CA GLU A 177 23.74 -23.65 0.05
C GLU A 177 23.82 -22.92 -1.31
N GLY A 178 24.10 -21.64 -1.28
CA GLY A 178 24.16 -20.78 -2.46
C GLY A 178 22.84 -20.17 -2.91
N MET A 179 21.70 -20.64 -2.40
CA MET A 179 20.38 -20.05 -2.66
C MET A 179 20.14 -18.82 -1.77
N TYR A 180 19.57 -17.77 -2.33
CA TYR A 180 19.23 -16.54 -1.61
C TYR A 180 18.17 -15.73 -2.35
N MET A 181 17.46 -14.88 -1.62
CA MET A 181 16.49 -13.95 -2.21
C MET A 181 17.22 -12.84 -2.97
N ALA A 182 16.77 -12.58 -4.20
CA ALA A 182 17.22 -11.52 -5.07
C ALA A 182 16.05 -10.70 -5.63
N THR A 183 16.37 -9.67 -6.40
CA THR A 183 15.42 -8.80 -7.08
C THR A 183 15.42 -9.11 -8.57
N ASP A 184 14.26 -9.39 -9.15
CA ASP A 184 14.12 -9.37 -10.62
C ASP A 184 14.22 -7.91 -11.10
N SER A 185 15.40 -7.52 -11.53
CA SER A 185 15.72 -6.12 -11.88
C SER A 185 14.94 -5.59 -13.08
N MET A 186 14.39 -6.47 -13.94
CA MET A 186 13.55 -6.07 -15.08
C MET A 186 12.19 -5.56 -14.62
N PHE A 187 11.68 -6.05 -13.49
CA PHE A 187 10.35 -5.75 -12.98
C PHE A 187 10.36 -4.88 -11.73
N VAL A 188 11.31 -3.95 -11.63
CA VAL A 188 11.34 -2.95 -10.56
C VAL A 188 11.00 -1.59 -11.08
N ASP A 189 10.00 -0.97 -10.46
CA ASP A 189 9.63 0.44 -10.60
C ASP A 189 9.95 1.18 -9.30
N VAL A 190 10.53 2.38 -9.44
CA VAL A 190 10.91 3.22 -8.29
C VAL A 190 10.33 4.60 -8.50
N LYS A 191 9.63 5.12 -7.50
CA LYS A 191 9.05 6.45 -7.54
C LYS A 191 9.19 7.19 -6.21
N ASN A 192 9.13 8.51 -6.29
CA ASN A 192 9.09 9.36 -5.11
C ASN A 192 7.65 9.48 -4.62
N ILE A 193 7.45 9.29 -3.34
CA ILE A 193 6.16 9.45 -2.68
C ILE A 193 6.31 10.33 -1.44
N MET A 194 5.16 10.78 -0.91
CA MET A 194 5.11 11.42 0.39
C MET A 194 4.46 10.47 1.40
N VAL A 195 5.13 10.25 2.51
CA VAL A 195 4.58 9.49 3.64
C VAL A 195 4.60 10.40 4.85
N LYS A 196 3.43 10.69 5.43
CA LYS A 196 3.29 11.61 6.56
C LYS A 196 3.88 13.01 6.32
N GLY A 197 3.76 13.51 5.08
CA GLY A 197 4.32 14.81 4.70
C GLY A 197 5.83 14.82 4.45
N GLU A 198 6.52 13.69 4.63
CA GLU A 198 7.96 13.55 4.43
C GLU A 198 8.27 12.72 3.18
N TYR A 199 9.42 12.99 2.59
CA TYR A 199 9.90 12.26 1.42
C TYR A 199 10.12 10.79 1.73
N ALA A 200 9.67 9.93 0.84
CA ALA A 200 10.00 8.51 0.80
C ALA A 200 10.20 8.05 -0.65
N GLN A 201 11.09 7.08 -0.85
CA GLN A 201 11.16 6.35 -2.09
C GLN A 201 10.34 5.07 -1.96
N GLU A 202 9.38 4.88 -2.85
CA GLU A 202 8.69 3.61 -3.02
C GLU A 202 9.35 2.80 -4.13
N ALA A 203 9.63 1.54 -3.87
CA ALA A 203 10.01 0.58 -4.90
C ALA A 203 8.99 -0.56 -4.93
N ARG A 204 8.57 -0.95 -6.14
CA ARG A 204 7.67 -2.09 -6.37
C ARG A 204 8.30 -3.00 -7.41
N GLY A 205 8.25 -4.30 -7.17
CA GLY A 205 8.87 -5.24 -8.09
C GLY A 205 8.51 -6.69 -7.81
N LEU A 206 9.30 -7.56 -8.42
CA LEU A 206 9.30 -8.99 -8.14
C LEU A 206 10.60 -9.37 -7.42
N TRP A 207 10.46 -10.23 -6.43
CA TRP A 207 11.57 -10.97 -5.85
C TRP A 207 11.59 -12.38 -6.40
N GLU A 208 12.75 -12.97 -6.46
CA GLU A 208 12.99 -14.36 -6.84
C GLU A 208 13.98 -15.00 -5.88
N MET A 209 13.97 -16.31 -5.82
CA MET A 209 14.96 -17.08 -5.08
C MET A 209 15.98 -17.63 -6.06
N GLU A 210 17.19 -17.11 -6.02
CA GLU A 210 18.30 -17.64 -6.85
C GLU A 210 18.47 -19.14 -6.61
N GLY A 211 18.37 -19.90 -7.69
CA GLY A 211 18.48 -21.36 -7.66
C GLY A 211 17.18 -22.11 -7.33
N ASP A 212 16.05 -21.41 -7.27
CA ASP A 212 14.70 -21.99 -7.08
C ASP A 212 13.68 -21.27 -7.96
N MET A 213 12.49 -21.84 -8.10
CA MET A 213 11.37 -21.25 -8.83
C MET A 213 10.46 -20.38 -7.94
N MET A 214 10.86 -20.11 -6.70
CA MET A 214 10.11 -19.24 -5.80
C MET A 214 10.26 -17.79 -6.19
N GLY A 215 9.14 -17.04 -6.12
CA GLY A 215 9.14 -15.61 -6.38
C GLY A 215 7.79 -14.99 -6.07
N GLY A 216 7.72 -13.68 -6.12
CA GLY A 216 6.49 -12.95 -5.86
C GLY A 216 6.67 -11.43 -5.85
N PRO A 217 5.60 -10.68 -5.63
CA PRO A 217 5.67 -9.24 -5.56
C PRO A 217 6.26 -8.75 -4.23
N PHE A 218 6.91 -7.58 -4.28
CA PHE A 218 7.28 -6.80 -3.12
C PHE A 218 6.90 -5.33 -3.28
N VAL A 219 6.79 -4.64 -2.15
CA VAL A 219 6.68 -3.18 -2.03
C VAL A 219 7.60 -2.74 -0.90
N SER A 220 8.39 -1.70 -1.14
CA SER A 220 9.39 -1.19 -0.22
C SER A 220 9.28 0.33 -0.09
N HIS A 221 9.37 0.86 1.13
CA HIS A 221 9.50 2.29 1.41
C HIS A 221 10.85 2.57 2.07
N ALA A 222 11.68 3.37 1.42
CA ALA A 222 12.95 3.85 1.95
C ALA A 222 12.81 5.30 2.43
N ARG A 223 13.19 5.59 3.69
CA ARG A 223 13.06 6.89 4.33
C ARG A 223 14.34 7.27 5.06
N VAL A 224 14.66 8.56 5.10
CA VAL A 224 15.83 9.07 5.84
C VAL A 224 15.46 9.29 7.30
N ASP A 225 16.07 8.54 8.19
CA ASP A 225 16.09 8.80 9.61
C ASP A 225 17.21 9.84 9.90
N ARG A 226 16.79 11.11 9.92
CA ARG A 226 17.72 12.23 10.11
C ARG A 226 18.32 12.26 11.50
N ALA A 227 17.59 11.75 12.50
CA ALA A 227 18.04 11.73 13.88
C ALA A 227 19.28 10.83 14.06
N ASN A 228 19.32 9.72 13.31
CA ASN A 228 20.38 8.72 13.41
C ASN A 228 21.28 8.66 12.17
N GLY A 229 21.09 9.55 11.18
CA GLY A 229 21.98 9.65 9.99
C GLY A 229 21.96 8.41 9.10
N ARG A 230 20.78 7.76 8.96
CA ARG A 230 20.64 6.50 8.22
C ARG A 230 19.40 6.48 7.34
N VAL A 231 19.35 5.54 6.43
CA VAL A 231 18.11 5.16 5.72
C VAL A 231 17.50 3.98 6.45
N ILE A 232 16.20 4.05 6.71
CA ILE A 232 15.38 2.91 7.13
C ILE A 232 14.53 2.48 5.95
N VAL A 233 14.56 1.19 5.66
CA VAL A 233 13.75 0.56 4.61
C VAL A 233 12.79 -0.41 5.29
N ALA A 234 11.49 -0.19 5.11
CA ALA A 234 10.45 -1.15 5.43
C ALA A 234 9.94 -1.75 4.13
N GLU A 235 9.85 -3.06 4.08
CA GLU A 235 9.44 -3.80 2.89
C GLU A 235 8.42 -4.88 3.23
N ALA A 236 7.46 -5.07 2.33
CA ALA A 236 6.53 -6.17 2.35
C ALA A 236 6.70 -7.02 1.10
N PHE A 237 6.72 -8.35 1.26
CA PHE A 237 6.71 -9.27 0.13
C PHE A 237 5.80 -10.48 0.38
N ILE A 238 5.30 -11.06 -0.70
CA ILE A 238 4.31 -12.15 -0.65
C ILE A 238 4.83 -13.35 -1.42
N TYR A 239 4.70 -14.54 -0.81
CA TYR A 239 4.80 -15.81 -1.49
C TYR A 239 3.42 -16.47 -1.50
N SER A 240 2.83 -16.63 -2.68
CA SER A 240 1.50 -17.22 -2.81
C SER A 240 1.35 -17.80 -4.22
N PRO A 241 1.94 -18.98 -4.48
CA PRO A 241 1.85 -19.61 -5.79
C PRO A 241 0.38 -19.87 -6.16
N ASP A 242 0.05 -19.70 -7.44
CA ASP A 242 -1.26 -19.96 -8.04
C ASP A 242 -2.46 -19.22 -7.46
N LYS A 243 -2.22 -18.19 -6.62
CA LYS A 243 -3.29 -17.39 -6.00
C LYS A 243 -3.08 -15.91 -6.24
N MET A 244 -4.18 -15.16 -6.21
CA MET A 244 -4.14 -13.71 -6.25
C MET A 244 -3.49 -13.13 -4.98
N LYS A 245 -2.53 -12.24 -5.16
CA LYS A 245 -1.70 -11.66 -4.11
C LYS A 245 -2.13 -10.25 -3.69
N ARG A 246 -2.96 -9.61 -4.51
CA ARG A 246 -3.38 -8.22 -4.34
C ARG A 246 -3.86 -7.88 -2.93
N ASN A 247 -4.75 -8.69 -2.35
CA ASN A 247 -5.32 -8.39 -1.03
C ASN A 247 -4.29 -8.55 0.08
N LEU A 248 -3.44 -9.60 -0.01
CA LEU A 248 -2.34 -9.81 0.91
C LEU A 248 -1.33 -8.66 0.83
N MET A 249 -0.98 -8.25 -0.39
CA MET A 249 -0.05 -7.12 -0.58
C MET A 249 -0.62 -5.82 0.00
N ARG A 250 -1.90 -5.49 -0.20
CA ARG A 250 -2.52 -4.30 0.38
C ARG A 250 -2.51 -4.31 1.91
N GLN A 251 -2.78 -5.46 2.51
CA GLN A 251 -2.71 -5.63 3.96
C GLN A 251 -1.28 -5.35 4.46
N MET A 252 -0.29 -5.91 3.80
CA MET A 252 1.11 -5.74 4.18
C MET A 252 1.64 -4.35 3.89
N GLU A 253 1.27 -3.77 2.75
CA GLU A 253 1.65 -2.42 2.35
C GLU A 253 1.16 -1.36 3.36
N ALA A 254 -0.01 -1.58 3.97
CA ALA A 254 -0.52 -0.70 5.00
C ALA A 254 0.45 -0.52 6.17
N SER A 255 1.20 -1.57 6.54
CA SER A 255 2.22 -1.50 7.59
C SER A 255 3.34 -0.51 7.24
N LEU A 256 3.72 -0.41 5.97
CA LEU A 256 4.79 0.50 5.52
C LEU A 256 4.41 1.97 5.77
N TYR A 257 3.13 2.31 5.60
CA TYR A 257 2.64 3.65 5.89
C TYR A 257 2.55 3.97 7.38
N THR A 258 2.53 2.95 8.24
CA THR A 258 2.52 3.17 9.69
C THR A 258 3.90 3.46 10.27
N LEU A 259 4.99 3.18 9.53
CA LEU A 259 6.35 3.44 9.98
C LEU A 259 6.49 4.90 10.44
N ARG A 260 6.91 5.07 11.69
CA ARG A 260 7.16 6.34 12.35
C ARG A 260 8.63 6.42 12.78
N LEU A 261 9.34 7.34 12.19
CA LEU A 261 10.73 7.64 12.51
C LEU A 261 10.83 8.50 13.78
N PRO A 262 12.01 8.60 14.44
CA PRO A 262 12.20 9.47 15.59
C PRO A 262 11.75 10.91 15.29
N ASN A 263 11.07 11.53 16.25
CA ASN A 263 10.53 12.89 16.19
C ASN A 263 9.32 13.08 15.25
N GLU A 264 8.76 12.04 14.68
CA GLU A 264 7.50 12.11 13.93
C GLU A 264 6.29 11.94 14.86
N THR A 265 5.23 12.70 14.59
CA THR A 265 3.95 12.56 15.30
C THR A 265 3.14 11.40 14.75
N LEU A 266 2.29 10.81 15.59
CA LEU A 266 1.24 9.90 15.12
C LEU A 266 0.27 10.71 14.23
N LEU A 267 0.05 10.25 13.01
CA LEU A 267 -1.03 10.72 12.17
C LEU A 267 -2.20 9.74 12.30
N ASP A 268 -3.39 10.30 12.53
CA ASP A 268 -4.61 9.48 12.64
C ASP A 268 -5.06 8.89 11.31
N GLU A 269 -4.64 9.49 10.19
CA GLU A 269 -4.87 8.97 8.83
C GLU A 269 -3.61 9.18 7.99
N VAL A 270 -3.29 8.23 7.15
CA VAL A 270 -2.39 8.47 6.02
C VAL A 270 -3.18 9.28 5.03
N VAL A 271 -3.00 10.60 5.09
CA VAL A 271 -3.55 11.52 4.11
C VAL A 271 -2.91 11.18 2.78
N VAL A 272 -3.64 10.48 2.00
CA VAL A 272 -3.29 10.28 0.62
C VAL A 272 -3.88 11.45 -0.12
N ASN A 273 -3.08 12.47 -0.37
CA ASN A 273 -3.43 13.53 -1.30
C ASN A 273 -3.76 12.87 -2.65
N ALA A 274 -5.06 12.67 -2.90
CA ALA A 274 -5.50 12.65 -4.27
C ALA A 274 -5.37 14.10 -4.73
N ASP A 275 -4.58 14.36 -5.76
CA ASP A 275 -4.55 15.65 -6.46
C ASP A 275 -5.87 15.85 -7.23
N ILE A 276 -6.99 15.70 -6.53
CA ILE A 276 -8.32 16.05 -6.99
C ILE A 276 -8.61 17.38 -6.32
N PRO A 277 -8.94 18.43 -7.08
CA PRO A 277 -9.27 19.73 -6.51
C PRO A 277 -10.34 19.56 -5.43
N GLU A 278 -10.02 19.92 -4.18
CA GLU A 278 -10.98 19.96 -3.08
C GLU A 278 -12.00 21.06 -3.39
N GLU A 279 -13.17 20.72 -3.90
CA GLU A 279 -14.34 21.52 -3.63
C GLU A 279 -14.91 21.08 -2.29
N LYS A 280 -15.08 22.04 -1.38
CA LYS A 280 -15.59 21.88 -0.01
C LYS A 280 -16.76 20.91 0.04
N VAL A 281 -16.59 19.87 0.86
CA VAL A 281 -17.66 18.95 1.23
C VAL A 281 -18.73 19.78 1.93
N ASP A 282 -19.88 19.94 1.30
CA ASP A 282 -21.05 20.51 1.95
C ASP A 282 -21.66 19.43 2.87
N SER A 283 -21.41 19.59 4.17
CA SER A 283 -21.79 18.62 5.22
C SER A 283 -23.28 18.71 5.60
N THR A 284 -24.15 19.26 4.75
CA THR A 284 -25.57 19.55 5.09
C THR A 284 -26.58 18.70 4.32
N ALA A 285 -26.24 17.58 3.73
CA ALA A 285 -27.26 16.66 3.24
C ALA A 285 -27.77 15.78 4.40
N LYS A 286 -28.66 16.34 5.23
CA LYS A 286 -29.53 15.52 6.09
C LYS A 286 -30.50 14.77 5.18
N ALA A 287 -30.62 13.47 5.44
CA ALA A 287 -31.59 12.59 4.83
C ALA A 287 -33.03 13.10 5.06
N GLU A 288 -33.77 13.25 3.99
CA GLU A 288 -35.25 13.10 3.98
C GLU A 288 -35.61 11.69 3.48
#